data_a8b3e13166d5e79bfa8336041cab686c
#
_entry.id   a8b3e13166d5e79bfa8336041cab686c
#
_cell.length_a   1.000
_cell.length_b   1.000
_cell.length_c   1.000
_cell.angle_alpha   90.00
_cell.angle_beta   90.00
_cell.angle_gamma   90.00
#
_symmetry.space_group_name_H-M   'P 1'
#
loop_
_entity.id
_entity.type
_entity.pdbx_description
1 polymer ?
#
loop_
_entity_poly.entity_id
_entity_poly.type
_entity_poly.pdbx_seq_one_letter_code
_entity_poly.pdbx_strand_id
1 'polypeptide(L)'
;MKERSILQIYYYFFTLSLNNATLAPQNSVALMIMQHKQRQILVTSALPYANGPIHIGHMVEYIQTDIWVRFHKMRGHQCFYVCADDAHGTPIMLRAEEKNISPETLISEMQQEHQNDFNDFVINFDNYHTTHSSENQIFANTIYEKLDNDGHISKKTIKQFYDPNKEMFLPDRFIRGECPKCHAIDQYGDNCEVCGATYSPTDLKNPVSVISGEKPVE
;
A
#
# COMPACT_ATOMS: atom_id res chain seq x y z
N MET A 1 2.87 13.57 -38.83
CA MET A 1 1.94 14.31 -37.92
C MET A 1 2.73 14.62 -36.68
N LYS A 2 2.95 15.90 -36.35
CA LYS A 2 3.76 16.31 -35.19
C LYS A 2 2.92 16.14 -33.93
N GLU A 3 3.38 15.30 -32.99
CA GLU A 3 2.86 15.22 -31.65
C GLU A 3 3.01 16.59 -30.95
N ARG A 4 1.90 17.22 -30.66
CA ARG A 4 1.89 18.38 -29.77
C ARG A 4 1.87 17.85 -28.34
N SER A 5 2.92 18.11 -27.59
CA SER A 5 3.02 17.69 -26.18
C SER A 5 1.87 18.27 -25.34
N ILE A 6 1.41 17.53 -24.37
CA ILE A 6 0.37 17.94 -23.39
C ILE A 6 0.72 19.31 -22.76
N LEU A 7 2.00 19.62 -22.57
CA LEU A 7 2.47 20.93 -22.10
C LEU A 7 2.04 22.11 -23.01
N GLN A 8 1.97 21.91 -24.33
CA GLN A 8 1.54 22.95 -25.28
C GLN A 8 0.03 23.22 -25.17
N ILE A 9 -0.76 22.23 -24.79
CA ILE A 9 -2.20 22.39 -24.59
C ILE A 9 -2.45 23.22 -23.30
N TYR A 10 -1.72 22.97 -22.22
CA TYR A 10 -1.81 23.76 -20.99
C TYR A 10 -1.39 25.22 -21.16
N TYR A 11 -0.33 25.46 -21.95
CA TYR A 11 0.12 26.81 -22.26
C TYR A 11 -0.92 27.58 -23.09
N TYR A 12 -1.62 26.90 -23.99
CA TYR A 12 -2.65 27.50 -24.85
C TYR A 12 -3.92 27.85 -24.07
N PHE A 13 -4.34 27.03 -23.13
CA PHE A 13 -5.47 27.33 -22.24
C PHE A 13 -5.15 28.47 -21.27
N PHE A 14 -3.94 28.54 -20.77
CA PHE A 14 -3.51 29.61 -19.88
C PHE A 14 -3.42 30.97 -20.59
N THR A 15 -2.96 31.01 -21.84
CA THR A 15 -2.89 32.23 -22.66
C THR A 15 -4.25 32.68 -23.18
N LEU A 16 -5.20 31.79 -23.47
CA LEU A 16 -6.55 32.14 -23.85
C LEU A 16 -7.37 32.74 -22.71
N SER A 17 -7.12 32.30 -21.47
CA SER A 17 -7.76 32.88 -20.27
C SER A 17 -7.30 34.31 -19.98
N LEU A 18 -6.07 34.66 -20.38
CA LEU A 18 -5.51 36.02 -20.19
C LEU A 18 -5.95 37.04 -21.25
N ASN A 19 -6.34 36.60 -22.45
CA ASN A 19 -6.71 37.49 -23.55
C ASN A 19 -8.16 37.94 -23.54
N ASN A 20 -9.04 37.34 -22.72
CA ASN A 20 -10.44 37.73 -22.58
C ASN A 20 -10.76 38.51 -21.30
N ALA A 21 -9.75 38.84 -20.49
CA ALA A 21 -9.93 39.69 -19.32
C ALA A 21 -9.85 41.18 -19.74
N THR A 22 -10.98 41.80 -20.03
CA THR A 22 -11.12 43.26 -20.04
C THR A 22 -10.74 43.78 -18.65
N LEU A 23 -9.55 44.43 -18.57
CA LEU A 23 -9.04 45.35 -17.58
C LEU A 23 -9.87 45.52 -16.28
N ALA A 24 -9.88 44.52 -15.44
CA ALA A 24 -9.98 44.75 -14.00
C ALA A 24 -8.58 45.21 -13.50
N PRO A 25 -8.49 46.16 -12.56
CA PRO A 25 -7.21 46.71 -12.17
C PRO A 25 -6.27 45.60 -11.73
N GLN A 26 -5.08 45.53 -12.35
CA GLN A 26 -4.06 44.47 -12.18
C GLN A 26 -3.73 44.16 -10.71
N ASN A 27 -4.06 45.10 -9.80
CA ASN A 27 -3.88 44.93 -8.35
C ASN A 27 -4.90 43.95 -7.70
N SER A 28 -6.10 43.76 -8.25
CA SER A 28 -7.12 42.89 -7.63
C SER A 28 -6.87 41.41 -7.90
N VAL A 29 -6.36 41.03 -9.09
CA VAL A 29 -6.02 39.68 -9.42
C VAL A 29 -4.75 39.22 -8.69
N ALA A 30 -3.76 40.09 -8.62
CA ALA A 30 -2.55 39.85 -7.82
C ALA A 30 -2.87 39.77 -6.31
N LEU A 31 -3.82 40.55 -5.82
CA LEU A 31 -4.28 40.51 -4.42
C LEU A 31 -5.09 39.24 -4.11
N MET A 32 -5.90 38.73 -5.06
CA MET A 32 -6.61 37.48 -4.91
C MET A 32 -5.65 36.25 -4.89
N ILE A 33 -4.57 36.32 -5.67
CA ILE A 33 -3.54 35.27 -5.67
C ILE A 33 -2.74 35.28 -4.35
N MET A 34 -2.54 36.43 -3.76
CA MET A 34 -1.80 36.62 -2.50
C MET A 34 -2.55 36.21 -1.23
N GLN A 35 -3.86 35.96 -1.29
CA GLN A 35 -4.65 35.54 -0.11
C GLN A 35 -4.70 34.06 0.16
N HIS A 36 -4.18 33.20 -0.72
CA HIS A 36 -4.10 31.76 -0.44
C HIS A 36 -2.87 31.48 0.45
N LYS A 37 -3.14 31.26 1.74
CA LYS A 37 -2.11 30.77 2.68
C LYS A 37 -1.50 29.51 2.11
N GLN A 38 -0.20 29.55 1.81
CA GLN A 38 0.55 28.37 1.39
C GLN A 38 0.44 27.28 2.46
N ARG A 39 0.08 26.08 2.05
CA ARG A 39 -0.02 24.91 2.93
C ARG A 39 1.16 24.00 2.69
N GLN A 40 1.62 23.35 3.77
CA GLN A 40 2.49 22.17 3.68
C GLN A 40 1.59 20.94 3.75
N ILE A 41 1.71 20.05 2.78
CA ILE A 41 0.84 18.89 2.62
C ILE A 41 1.73 17.67 2.39
N LEU A 42 1.61 16.69 3.26
CA LEU A 42 2.18 15.35 3.05
C LEU A 42 1.07 14.43 2.54
N VAL A 43 1.34 13.74 1.45
CA VAL A 43 0.40 12.83 0.78
C VAL A 43 1.03 11.46 0.69
N THR A 44 0.25 10.44 1.01
CA THR A 44 0.61 9.04 0.85
C THR A 44 -0.51 8.31 0.12
N SER A 45 -0.16 7.25 -0.59
CA SER A 45 -1.09 6.22 -1.08
C SER A 45 -0.91 4.94 -0.26
N ALA A 46 -1.80 3.98 -0.41
CA ALA A 46 -1.59 2.64 0.11
C ALA A 46 -0.25 2.08 -0.41
N LEU A 47 0.51 1.44 0.46
CA LEU A 47 1.78 0.85 0.05
C LEU A 47 1.50 -0.43 -0.76
N PRO A 48 2.04 -0.56 -1.99
CA PRO A 48 1.89 -1.79 -2.75
C PRO A 48 2.63 -2.92 -2.06
N TYR A 49 2.00 -4.09 -2.01
CA TYR A 49 2.60 -5.26 -1.38
C TYR A 49 3.60 -5.92 -2.31
N ALA A 50 4.85 -6.05 -1.85
CA ALA A 50 5.99 -6.51 -2.66
C ALA A 50 5.99 -8.04 -2.93
N ASN A 51 4.82 -8.65 -3.11
CA ASN A 51 4.68 -10.06 -3.45
C ASN A 51 4.32 -10.32 -4.90
N GLY A 52 4.09 -9.30 -5.70
CA GLY A 52 3.73 -9.41 -7.11
C GLY A 52 3.57 -8.08 -7.81
N PRO A 53 3.40 -8.09 -9.15
CA PRO A 53 3.31 -6.90 -9.97
C PRO A 53 2.09 -6.03 -9.63
N ILE A 54 2.20 -4.74 -9.95
CA ILE A 54 1.08 -3.81 -9.90
C ILE A 54 0.11 -4.13 -11.03
N HIS A 55 -1.19 -4.07 -10.74
CA HIS A 55 -2.24 -4.21 -11.75
C HIS A 55 -3.07 -2.92 -11.86
N ILE A 56 -3.94 -2.84 -12.86
CA ILE A 56 -4.73 -1.64 -13.16
C ILE A 56 -5.57 -1.16 -11.96
N GLY A 57 -6.02 -2.05 -11.10
CA GLY A 57 -6.77 -1.70 -9.89
C GLY A 57 -5.92 -0.90 -8.90
N HIS A 58 -4.64 -1.23 -8.74
CA HIS A 58 -3.69 -0.45 -7.96
C HIS A 58 -3.44 0.93 -8.59
N MET A 59 -3.25 0.97 -9.92
CA MET A 59 -2.96 2.21 -10.65
C MET A 59 -4.04 3.28 -10.51
N VAL A 60 -5.31 2.91 -10.33
CA VAL A 60 -6.40 3.87 -10.13
C VAL A 60 -6.12 4.80 -8.95
N GLU A 61 -5.69 4.24 -7.81
CA GLU A 61 -5.38 5.03 -6.60
C GLU A 61 -4.19 5.96 -6.85
N TYR A 62 -3.09 5.43 -7.38
CA TYR A 62 -1.86 6.21 -7.57
C TYR A 62 -2.03 7.33 -8.59
N ILE A 63 -2.74 7.08 -9.70
CA ILE A 63 -3.03 8.10 -10.72
C ILE A 63 -3.92 9.20 -10.13
N GLN A 64 -4.99 8.86 -9.40
CA GLN A 64 -5.87 9.84 -8.77
C GLN A 64 -5.10 10.69 -7.76
N THR A 65 -4.24 10.08 -6.95
CA THR A 65 -3.42 10.78 -5.96
C THR A 65 -2.42 11.71 -6.64
N ASP A 66 -1.73 11.26 -7.69
CA ASP A 66 -0.78 12.08 -8.44
C ASP A 66 -1.45 13.31 -9.10
N ILE A 67 -2.64 13.13 -9.68
CA ILE A 67 -3.44 14.24 -10.23
C ILE A 67 -3.75 15.27 -9.12
N TRP A 68 -4.17 14.81 -7.95
CA TRP A 68 -4.47 15.67 -6.81
C TRP A 68 -3.22 16.43 -6.31
N VAL A 69 -2.08 15.75 -6.20
CA VAL A 69 -0.79 16.33 -5.81
C VAL A 69 -0.35 17.41 -6.81
N ARG A 70 -0.40 17.10 -8.11
CA ARG A 70 -0.06 18.08 -9.18
C ARG A 70 -0.95 19.30 -9.10
N PHE A 71 -2.25 19.11 -8.89
CA PHE A 71 -3.19 20.23 -8.72
C PHE A 71 -2.78 21.13 -7.55
N HIS A 72 -2.42 20.56 -6.39
CA HIS A 72 -2.02 21.37 -5.23
C HIS A 72 -0.66 22.04 -5.41
N LYS A 73 0.31 21.35 -6.04
CA LYS A 73 1.60 21.96 -6.43
C LYS A 73 1.38 23.14 -7.39
N MET A 74 0.50 23.02 -8.41
CA MET A 74 0.16 24.11 -9.31
C MET A 74 -0.51 25.30 -8.62
N ARG A 75 -1.23 25.08 -7.52
CA ARG A 75 -1.81 26.15 -6.69
C ARG A 75 -0.81 26.83 -5.76
N GLY A 76 0.48 26.45 -5.84
CA GLY A 76 1.55 27.05 -5.04
C GLY A 76 1.65 26.48 -3.62
N HIS A 77 1.01 25.36 -3.33
CA HIS A 77 1.20 24.65 -2.07
C HIS A 77 2.50 23.84 -2.07
N GLN A 78 3.12 23.68 -0.90
CA GLN A 78 4.23 22.75 -0.68
C GLN A 78 3.62 21.35 -0.47
N CYS A 79 3.61 20.54 -1.52
CA CYS A 79 3.00 19.22 -1.49
C CYS A 79 4.06 18.16 -1.74
N PHE A 80 4.22 17.21 -0.80
CA PHE A 80 5.15 16.09 -0.88
C PHE A 80 4.34 14.79 -1.03
N TYR A 81 4.58 14.06 -2.10
CA TYR A 81 3.97 12.77 -2.34
C TYR A 81 5.00 11.68 -2.08
N VAL A 82 4.76 10.85 -1.07
CA VAL A 82 5.66 9.78 -0.66
C VAL A 82 4.93 8.45 -0.64
N CYS A 83 5.64 7.39 -1.00
CA CYS A 83 5.14 6.03 -0.94
C CYS A 83 6.30 5.05 -0.71
N ALA A 84 6.00 3.79 -0.47
CA ALA A 84 6.98 2.73 -0.30
C ALA A 84 6.35 1.38 -0.62
N ASP A 85 7.17 0.36 -0.91
CA ASP A 85 6.70 -1.02 -0.92
C ASP A 85 6.46 -1.54 0.49
N ASP A 86 5.36 -2.25 0.69
CA ASP A 86 5.14 -3.09 1.87
C ASP A 86 5.86 -4.44 1.65
N ALA A 87 7.02 -4.57 2.29
CA ALA A 87 8.03 -5.58 1.95
C ALA A 87 8.15 -6.72 2.97
N HIS A 88 7.17 -6.92 3.86
CA HIS A 88 7.23 -7.95 4.89
C HIS A 88 6.01 -8.87 4.88
N GLY A 89 6.19 -10.06 5.46
CA GLY A 89 5.12 -11.02 5.69
C GLY A 89 5.34 -12.38 5.03
N THR A 90 4.62 -13.37 5.55
CA THR A 90 4.70 -14.78 5.11
C THR A 90 4.48 -14.98 3.61
N PRO A 91 3.53 -14.30 2.93
CA PRO A 91 3.34 -14.49 1.48
C PRO A 91 4.58 -14.17 0.65
N ILE A 92 5.39 -13.18 1.05
CA ILE A 92 6.66 -12.85 0.39
C ILE A 92 7.66 -14.00 0.57
N MET A 93 7.77 -14.54 1.79
CA MET A 93 8.68 -15.66 2.07
C MET A 93 8.32 -16.90 1.23
N LEU A 94 7.03 -17.25 1.18
CA LEU A 94 6.56 -18.40 0.40
C LEU A 94 6.80 -18.23 -1.10
N ARG A 95 6.54 -17.02 -1.63
CA ARG A 95 6.78 -16.73 -3.03
C ARG A 95 8.27 -16.75 -3.39
N ALA A 96 9.13 -16.30 -2.49
CA ALA A 96 10.58 -16.40 -2.66
C ALA A 96 11.04 -17.87 -2.67
N GLU A 97 10.49 -18.70 -1.76
CA GLU A 97 10.73 -20.17 -1.74
C GLU A 97 10.30 -20.83 -3.06
N GLU A 98 9.09 -20.53 -3.56
CA GLU A 98 8.60 -21.02 -4.86
C GLU A 98 9.52 -20.68 -6.03
N LYS A 99 10.12 -19.48 -5.99
CA LYS A 99 11.06 -19.00 -7.02
C LYS A 99 12.50 -19.46 -6.79
N ASN A 100 12.82 -20.13 -5.68
CA ASN A 100 14.18 -20.47 -5.24
C ASN A 100 15.13 -19.26 -5.17
N ILE A 101 14.64 -18.13 -4.66
CA ILE A 101 15.41 -16.91 -4.39
C ILE A 101 15.24 -16.48 -2.95
N SER A 102 16.10 -15.56 -2.46
CA SER A 102 15.89 -15.01 -1.11
C SER A 102 14.72 -14.02 -1.09
N PRO A 103 14.04 -13.83 0.07
CA PRO A 103 13.02 -12.79 0.24
C PRO A 103 13.52 -11.40 -0.12
N GLU A 104 14.78 -11.07 0.24
CA GLU A 104 15.41 -9.79 -0.06
C GLU A 104 15.57 -9.59 -1.58
N THR A 105 15.94 -10.64 -2.30
CA THR A 105 16.02 -10.59 -3.77
C THR A 105 14.63 -10.33 -4.37
N LEU A 106 13.61 -11.06 -3.91
CA LEU A 106 12.24 -10.88 -4.40
C LEU A 106 11.73 -9.45 -4.21
N ILE A 107 11.86 -8.90 -2.99
CA ILE A 107 11.37 -7.54 -2.71
C ILE A 107 12.15 -6.47 -3.46
N SER A 108 13.45 -6.68 -3.71
CA SER A 108 14.25 -5.76 -4.51
C SER A 108 13.83 -5.75 -5.99
N GLU A 109 13.55 -6.94 -6.56
CA GLU A 109 13.02 -7.08 -7.91
C GLU A 109 11.64 -6.40 -8.04
N MET A 110 10.74 -6.65 -7.07
CA MET A 110 9.40 -6.05 -7.07
C MET A 110 9.47 -4.53 -6.93
N GLN A 111 10.33 -3.99 -6.07
CA GLN A 111 10.51 -2.54 -5.94
C GLN A 111 10.93 -1.90 -7.27
N GLN A 112 11.86 -2.52 -7.97
CA GLN A 112 12.29 -2.01 -9.28
C GLN A 112 11.18 -2.09 -10.33
N GLU A 113 10.41 -3.17 -10.36
CA GLU A 113 9.27 -3.35 -11.25
C GLU A 113 8.20 -2.30 -10.96
N HIS A 114 7.78 -2.12 -9.71
CA HIS A 114 6.80 -1.13 -9.29
C HIS A 114 7.24 0.30 -9.66
N GLN A 115 8.52 0.65 -9.46
CA GLN A 115 9.03 1.96 -9.85
C GLN A 115 8.98 2.17 -11.37
N ASN A 116 9.29 1.15 -12.16
CA ASN A 116 9.19 1.22 -13.62
C ASN A 116 7.74 1.43 -14.05
N ASP A 117 6.79 0.67 -13.49
CA ASP A 117 5.37 0.81 -13.76
C ASP A 117 4.87 2.22 -13.43
N PHE A 118 5.22 2.77 -12.27
CA PHE A 118 4.86 4.13 -11.90
C PHE A 118 5.45 5.17 -12.85
N ASN A 119 6.70 5.00 -13.29
CA ASN A 119 7.34 5.89 -14.25
C ASN A 119 6.65 5.85 -15.61
N ASP A 120 6.25 4.67 -16.10
CA ASP A 120 5.55 4.49 -17.37
C ASP A 120 4.17 5.19 -17.36
N PHE A 121 3.51 5.26 -16.20
CA PHE A 121 2.27 6.03 -16.00
C PHE A 121 2.52 7.48 -15.59
N VAL A 122 3.77 7.96 -15.59
CA VAL A 122 4.15 9.34 -15.26
C VAL A 122 3.73 9.75 -13.84
N ILE A 123 3.64 8.79 -12.93
CA ILE A 123 3.38 9.04 -11.50
C ILE A 123 4.69 9.45 -10.85
N ASN A 124 4.72 10.63 -10.23
CA ASN A 124 5.93 11.21 -9.66
C ASN A 124 5.83 11.31 -8.13
N PHE A 125 6.48 10.39 -7.45
CA PHE A 125 6.71 10.51 -6.02
C PHE A 125 7.88 11.46 -5.74
N ASP A 126 7.77 12.27 -4.69
CA ASP A 126 8.91 13.04 -4.17
C ASP A 126 9.90 12.10 -3.45
N ASN A 127 9.40 10.98 -2.90
CA ASN A 127 10.21 9.86 -2.44
C ASN A 127 9.43 8.55 -2.55
N TYR A 128 10.03 7.53 -3.15
CA TYR A 128 9.55 6.16 -3.16
C TYR A 128 10.60 5.26 -2.52
N HIS A 129 10.22 4.51 -1.49
CA HIS A 129 11.15 3.73 -0.68
C HIS A 129 10.65 2.29 -0.44
N THR A 130 11.09 1.65 0.60
CA THR A 130 10.63 0.32 1.03
C THR A 130 10.49 0.29 2.56
N THR A 131 9.54 -0.49 3.06
CA THR A 131 9.46 -0.78 4.49
C THR A 131 10.62 -1.65 4.98
N HIS A 132 11.32 -2.33 4.07
CA HIS A 132 12.56 -3.08 4.38
C HIS A 132 13.78 -2.17 4.30
N SER A 133 13.85 -1.19 5.19
CA SER A 133 14.97 -0.23 5.29
C SER A 133 15.44 -0.06 6.72
N SER A 134 16.69 0.35 6.87
CA SER A 134 17.28 0.66 8.19
C SER A 134 16.55 1.78 8.90
N GLU A 135 16.11 2.79 8.16
CA GLU A 135 15.35 3.92 8.68
C GLU A 135 14.01 3.47 9.26
N ASN A 136 13.26 2.65 8.51
CA ASN A 136 11.98 2.12 8.97
C ASN A 136 12.16 1.23 10.19
N GLN A 137 13.20 0.38 10.24
CA GLN A 137 13.50 -0.44 11.40
C GLN A 137 13.76 0.39 12.65
N ILE A 138 14.56 1.47 12.54
CA ILE A 138 14.85 2.38 13.65
C ILE A 138 13.57 3.02 14.16
N PHE A 139 12.72 3.54 13.26
CA PHE A 139 11.46 4.18 13.67
C PHE A 139 10.47 3.19 14.25
N ALA A 140 10.31 2.01 13.68
CA ALA A 140 9.45 0.97 14.21
C ALA A 140 9.85 0.56 15.63
N ASN A 141 11.15 0.32 15.86
CA ASN A 141 11.68 -0.01 17.18
C ASN A 141 11.45 1.14 18.17
N THR A 142 11.74 2.39 17.76
CA THR A 142 11.55 3.57 18.62
C THR A 142 10.08 3.75 19.04
N ILE A 143 9.15 3.55 18.10
CA ILE A 143 7.70 3.64 18.40
C ILE A 143 7.30 2.51 19.34
N TYR A 144 7.73 1.27 19.06
CA TYR A 144 7.42 0.12 19.90
C TYR A 144 7.92 0.32 21.35
N GLU A 145 9.20 0.68 21.52
CA GLU A 145 9.80 0.91 22.84
C GLU A 145 9.08 2.02 23.60
N LYS A 146 8.71 3.09 22.93
CA LYS A 146 7.95 4.18 23.56
C LYS A 146 6.58 3.72 24.02
N LEU A 147 5.84 2.97 23.19
CA LEU A 147 4.53 2.43 23.55
C LEU A 147 4.62 1.43 24.70
N ASP A 148 5.66 0.59 24.73
CA ASP A 148 5.88 -0.37 25.82
C ASP A 148 6.20 0.34 27.15
N ASN A 149 7.11 1.33 27.11
CA ASN A 149 7.48 2.13 28.28
C ASN A 149 6.31 2.94 28.84
N ASP A 150 5.42 3.43 27.97
CA ASP A 150 4.23 4.19 28.34
C ASP A 150 3.05 3.27 28.80
N GLY A 151 3.25 1.93 28.80
CA GLY A 151 2.28 0.95 29.26
C GLY A 151 1.12 0.70 28.30
N HIS A 152 1.27 1.02 27.04
CA HIS A 152 0.24 0.80 26.00
C HIS A 152 0.29 -0.59 25.37
N ILE A 153 1.33 -1.39 25.66
CA ILE A 153 1.47 -2.75 25.15
C ILE A 153 1.08 -3.76 26.23
N SER A 154 0.19 -4.67 25.88
CA SER A 154 -0.18 -5.79 26.71
C SER A 154 0.20 -7.12 26.05
N LYS A 155 0.55 -8.11 26.88
CA LYS A 155 0.86 -9.48 26.42
C LYS A 155 -0.31 -10.40 26.69
N LYS A 156 -0.72 -11.16 25.68
CA LYS A 156 -1.76 -12.18 25.80
C LYS A 156 -1.32 -13.47 25.14
N THR A 157 -1.48 -14.59 25.85
CA THR A 157 -1.29 -15.91 25.25
C THR A 157 -2.46 -16.23 24.35
N ILE A 158 -2.19 -16.60 23.12
CA ILE A 158 -3.18 -17.06 22.15
C ILE A 158 -2.85 -18.49 21.74
N LYS A 159 -3.88 -19.21 21.26
CA LYS A 159 -3.71 -20.49 20.58
C LYS A 159 -3.69 -20.23 19.09
N GLN A 160 -2.79 -20.89 18.38
CA GLN A 160 -2.63 -20.76 16.95
C GLN A 160 -2.21 -22.11 16.35
N PHE A 161 -2.65 -22.40 15.15
CA PHE A 161 -2.21 -23.58 14.46
C PHE A 161 -0.75 -23.46 13.97
N TYR A 162 -0.02 -24.53 14.14
CA TYR A 162 1.36 -24.69 13.72
C TYR A 162 1.47 -25.82 12.68
N ASP A 163 2.20 -25.55 11.60
CA ASP A 163 2.52 -26.54 10.58
C ASP A 163 3.89 -27.14 10.88
N PRO A 164 3.97 -28.42 11.32
CA PRO A 164 5.25 -29.04 11.67
C PRO A 164 6.13 -29.32 10.45
N ASN A 165 5.56 -29.44 9.24
CA ASN A 165 6.32 -29.70 8.03
C ASN A 165 7.00 -28.42 7.48
N LYS A 166 6.40 -27.29 7.76
CA LYS A 166 6.93 -25.96 7.38
C LYS A 166 7.58 -25.23 8.55
N GLU A 167 7.52 -25.82 9.75
CA GLU A 167 8.08 -25.25 10.99
C GLU A 167 7.60 -23.81 11.27
N MET A 168 6.31 -23.54 11.00
CA MET A 168 5.76 -22.19 11.13
C MET A 168 4.35 -22.15 11.69
N PHE A 169 4.00 -21.06 12.37
CA PHE A 169 2.62 -20.73 12.71
C PHE A 169 1.85 -20.30 11.48
N LEU A 170 0.59 -20.75 11.37
CA LEU A 170 -0.24 -20.50 10.21
C LEU A 170 -1.10 -19.24 10.42
N PRO A 171 -0.92 -18.19 9.61
CA PRO A 171 -1.89 -17.11 9.50
C PRO A 171 -3.26 -17.61 9.02
N ASP A 172 -4.31 -16.85 9.29
CA ASP A 172 -5.71 -17.22 9.03
C ASP A 172 -5.97 -17.67 7.59
N ARG A 173 -5.30 -17.06 6.61
CA ARG A 173 -5.44 -17.40 5.19
C ARG A 173 -4.67 -18.63 4.74
N PHE A 174 -3.83 -19.16 5.59
CA PHE A 174 -3.07 -20.41 5.33
C PHE A 174 -3.66 -21.63 6.01
N ILE A 175 -4.86 -21.47 6.59
CA ILE A 175 -5.65 -22.56 7.15
C ILE A 175 -6.99 -22.61 6.43
N ARG A 176 -7.39 -23.78 6.04
CA ARG A 176 -8.74 -24.06 5.56
C ARG A 176 -9.36 -25.21 6.35
N GLY A 177 -10.68 -25.16 6.46
CA GLY A 177 -11.42 -26.19 7.18
C GLY A 177 -12.91 -26.05 7.02
N GLU A 178 -13.63 -26.76 7.86
CA GLU A 178 -15.10 -26.73 7.90
C GLU A 178 -15.56 -25.62 8.87
N CYS A 179 -16.49 -24.78 8.41
CA CYS A 179 -17.08 -23.71 9.20
C CYS A 179 -17.73 -24.28 10.48
N PRO A 180 -17.44 -23.74 11.68
CA PRO A 180 -18.03 -24.24 12.92
C PRO A 180 -19.53 -23.98 13.04
N LYS A 181 -20.11 -23.06 12.22
CA LYS A 181 -21.53 -22.69 12.27
C LYS A 181 -22.39 -23.38 11.22
N CYS A 182 -22.01 -23.30 9.95
CA CYS A 182 -22.84 -23.82 8.87
C CYS A 182 -22.31 -25.10 8.22
N HIS A 183 -21.15 -25.57 8.67
CA HIS A 183 -20.50 -26.79 8.14
C HIS A 183 -20.07 -26.73 6.68
N ALA A 184 -20.03 -25.53 6.08
CA ALA A 184 -19.45 -25.35 4.76
C ALA A 184 -17.96 -25.74 4.79
N ILE A 185 -17.54 -26.56 3.87
CA ILE A 185 -16.15 -27.01 3.73
C ILE A 185 -15.28 -25.94 3.07
N ASP A 186 -13.96 -26.06 3.19
CA ASP A 186 -12.97 -25.22 2.50
C ASP A 186 -13.10 -23.72 2.85
N GLN A 187 -13.37 -23.40 4.10
CA GLN A 187 -13.46 -22.04 4.60
C GLN A 187 -12.14 -21.56 5.23
N TYR A 188 -11.83 -20.27 5.13
CA TYR A 188 -10.65 -19.66 5.74
C TYR A 188 -10.72 -19.62 7.27
N GLY A 189 -9.55 -19.36 7.90
CA GLY A 189 -9.40 -19.41 9.37
C GLY A 189 -10.10 -18.30 10.15
N ASP A 190 -10.55 -17.24 9.48
CA ASP A 190 -11.13 -16.05 10.12
C ASP A 190 -12.61 -15.84 9.80
N ASN A 191 -13.09 -16.34 8.64
CA ASN A 191 -14.45 -16.09 8.19
C ASN A 191 -14.98 -17.18 7.27
N CYS A 192 -16.30 -17.31 7.23
CA CYS A 192 -16.99 -18.20 6.30
C CYS A 192 -17.57 -17.41 5.12
N GLU A 193 -17.16 -17.74 3.92
CA GLU A 193 -17.66 -17.09 2.70
C GLU A 193 -19.12 -17.48 2.38
N VAL A 194 -19.63 -18.58 2.94
CA VAL A 194 -21.00 -19.07 2.70
C VAL A 194 -22.01 -18.42 3.64
N CYS A 195 -21.73 -18.35 4.95
CA CYS A 195 -22.69 -17.82 5.92
C CYS A 195 -22.28 -16.48 6.57
N GLY A 196 -21.11 -15.93 6.20
CA GLY A 196 -20.60 -14.66 6.72
C GLY A 196 -20.18 -14.70 8.20
N ALA A 197 -20.07 -15.89 8.80
CA ALA A 197 -19.68 -16.01 10.20
C ALA A 197 -18.19 -15.76 10.37
N THR A 198 -17.82 -15.03 11.43
CA THR A 198 -16.44 -14.86 11.89
C THR A 198 -16.17 -15.79 13.07
N TYR A 199 -14.94 -16.28 13.18
CA TYR A 199 -14.50 -17.22 14.23
C TYR A 199 -12.96 -17.16 14.35
N SER A 200 -12.41 -17.77 15.41
CA SER A 200 -10.97 -17.98 15.51
C SER A 200 -10.50 -19.15 14.63
N PRO A 201 -9.28 -19.13 14.09
CA PRO A 201 -8.75 -20.25 13.29
C PRO A 201 -8.88 -21.60 14.02
N THR A 202 -8.69 -21.62 15.33
CA THR A 202 -8.80 -22.83 16.15
C THR A 202 -10.21 -23.36 16.32
N ASP A 203 -11.24 -22.62 15.91
CA ASP A 203 -12.65 -23.06 15.92
C ASP A 203 -13.00 -23.89 14.66
N LEU A 204 -12.17 -23.82 13.59
CA LEU A 204 -12.37 -24.61 12.38
C LEU A 204 -12.38 -26.10 12.68
N LYS A 205 -13.30 -26.81 12.05
CA LYS A 205 -13.30 -28.27 12.09
C LYS A 205 -12.47 -28.81 10.92
N ASN A 206 -11.79 -29.92 11.18
CA ASN A 206 -10.94 -30.57 10.18
C ASN A 206 -9.96 -29.60 9.50
N PRO A 207 -9.15 -28.83 10.27
CA PRO A 207 -8.26 -27.85 9.69
C PRO A 207 -7.14 -28.52 8.87
N VAL A 208 -6.79 -27.87 7.75
CA VAL A 208 -5.72 -28.27 6.85
C VAL A 208 -4.84 -27.07 6.55
N SER A 209 -3.53 -27.25 6.58
CA SER A 209 -2.56 -26.25 6.11
C SER A 209 -2.65 -26.10 4.60
N VAL A 210 -2.88 -24.88 4.12
CA VAL A 210 -2.87 -24.60 2.66
C VAL A 210 -1.48 -24.79 2.06
N ILE A 211 -0.45 -24.69 2.89
CA ILE A 211 0.95 -24.69 2.44
C ILE A 211 1.47 -26.11 2.28
N SER A 212 1.23 -26.99 3.27
CA SER A 212 1.71 -28.38 3.24
C SER A 212 0.65 -29.39 2.82
N GLY A 213 -0.63 -29.03 2.89
CA GLY A 213 -1.75 -29.96 2.71
C GLY A 213 -2.00 -30.88 3.91
N GLU A 214 -1.24 -30.74 4.97
CA GLU A 214 -1.28 -31.61 6.14
C GLU A 214 -2.13 -31.00 7.27
N LYS A 215 -2.49 -31.87 8.24
CA LYS A 215 -3.22 -31.41 9.42
C LYS A 215 -2.28 -30.65 10.35
N PRO A 216 -2.55 -29.35 10.65
CA PRO A 216 -1.74 -28.60 11.58
C PRO A 216 -1.97 -29.06 13.02
N VAL A 217 -1.05 -28.72 13.91
CA VAL A 217 -1.15 -28.92 15.37
C VAL A 217 -1.50 -27.60 16.06
N GLU A 218 -2.19 -27.68 17.21
CA GLU A 218 -2.56 -26.50 18.04
C GLU A 218 -1.48 -26.16 19.05
#